data_d7b3f69f463ce08035ed928e174be5e7
#
_entry.id   d7b3f69f463ce08035ed928e174be5e7
#
_cell.length_a   1.000
_cell.length_b   1.000
_cell.length_c   1.000
_cell.angle_alpha   90.00
_cell.angle_beta   90.00
_cell.angle_gamma   90.00
#
_symmetry.space_group_name_H-M   'P 1'
#
loop_
_entity.id
_entity.type
_entity.pdbx_description
1 polymer ?
#
loop_
_entity_poly.entity_id
_entity_poly.type
_entity_poly.pdbx_seq_one_letter_code
_entity_poly.pdbx_strand_id
1 'polypeptide(L)'
;MKSRITLVVLILAGIGMFLYQQSFSYPPAVGIIGKSKDCLVCHVNYGPWQDEENTIIDILDKETKKSLMQADGTFMIEVERGKIKTVLTVIGRKKGDKAGAPYRNAWLYVDPQRIKSNSMSKFAPGWSVNLPMACRVVGDKLEGYEGAKITALPMSLRPGDDAQDAELQLQVMLTKGESVKGKAKEGMKGNYFERVIRLKVLE
;
A
#
# COMPACT_ATOMS: atom_id res chain seq x y z
N MET A 1 -25.70 -46.57 0.74
CA MET A 1 -24.61 -45.90 0.03
C MET A 1 -24.91 -44.44 -0.34
N LYS A 2 -26.08 -44.12 -0.93
CA LYS A 2 -26.42 -42.73 -1.35
C LYS A 2 -26.34 -41.68 -0.22
N SER A 3 -26.85 -42.01 0.97
CA SER A 3 -26.84 -41.07 2.13
C SER A 3 -25.44 -40.67 2.60
N ARG A 4 -24.45 -41.58 2.55
CA ARG A 4 -23.07 -41.28 2.98
C ARG A 4 -22.35 -40.39 1.98
N ILE A 5 -22.64 -40.54 0.68
CA ILE A 5 -22.06 -39.69 -0.38
C ILE A 5 -22.60 -38.26 -0.25
N THR A 6 -23.91 -38.10 0.01
CA THR A 6 -24.51 -36.76 0.22
C THR A 6 -23.91 -36.04 1.41
N LEU A 7 -23.67 -36.74 2.53
CA LEU A 7 -23.05 -36.17 3.72
C LEU A 7 -21.60 -35.67 3.44
N VAL A 8 -20.80 -36.46 2.73
CA VAL A 8 -19.43 -36.09 2.37
C VAL A 8 -19.41 -34.87 1.46
N VAL A 9 -20.30 -34.77 0.48
CA VAL A 9 -20.41 -33.61 -0.43
C VAL A 9 -20.79 -32.35 0.35
N LEU A 10 -21.73 -32.43 1.30
CA LEU A 10 -22.10 -31.29 2.14
C LEU A 10 -20.97 -30.80 3.05
N ILE A 11 -20.20 -31.75 3.61
CA ILE A 11 -19.03 -31.39 4.45
C ILE A 11 -17.95 -30.72 3.59
N LEU A 12 -17.65 -31.25 2.41
CA LEU A 12 -16.67 -30.63 1.51
C LEU A 12 -17.11 -29.24 1.00
N ALA A 13 -18.39 -29.07 0.70
CA ALA A 13 -18.94 -27.77 0.33
C ALA A 13 -18.86 -26.75 1.49
N GLY A 14 -19.15 -27.18 2.72
CA GLY A 14 -19.03 -26.37 3.93
C GLY A 14 -17.59 -25.94 4.20
N ILE A 15 -16.61 -26.85 4.08
CA ILE A 15 -15.19 -26.56 4.21
C ILE A 15 -14.74 -25.58 3.12
N GLY A 16 -15.17 -25.81 1.88
CA GLY A 16 -14.86 -24.91 0.75
C GLY A 16 -15.39 -23.49 0.97
N MET A 17 -16.61 -23.33 1.47
CA MET A 17 -17.18 -22.03 1.84
C MET A 17 -16.43 -21.36 2.99
N PHE A 18 -16.00 -22.12 3.99
CA PHE A 18 -15.26 -21.59 5.14
C PHE A 18 -13.85 -21.11 4.74
N LEU A 19 -13.18 -21.86 3.87
CA LEU A 19 -11.87 -21.49 3.33
C LEU A 19 -11.97 -20.27 2.40
N TYR A 20 -13.07 -20.13 1.66
CA TYR A 20 -13.30 -18.99 0.78
C TYR A 20 -13.47 -17.68 1.56
N GLN A 21 -14.07 -17.69 2.73
CA GLN A 21 -14.22 -16.49 3.56
C GLN A 21 -12.92 -16.02 4.21
N GLN A 22 -11.91 -16.87 4.35
CA GLN A 22 -10.61 -16.52 4.96
C GLN A 22 -9.63 -15.85 3.98
N SER A 23 -9.88 -15.92 2.68
CA SER A 23 -8.94 -15.39 1.67
C SER A 23 -9.11 -13.91 1.32
N PHE A 24 -10.06 -13.19 1.93
CA PHE A 24 -10.35 -11.79 1.60
C PHE A 24 -9.61 -10.73 2.42
N SER A 25 -8.65 -11.08 3.24
CA SER A 25 -8.07 -10.13 4.19
C SER A 25 -6.72 -9.51 3.80
N TYR A 26 -6.31 -9.58 2.52
CA TYR A 26 -5.03 -9.00 2.11
C TYR A 26 -5.20 -7.83 1.13
N PRO A 27 -4.70 -6.63 1.49
CA PRO A 27 -4.81 -5.40 0.68
C PRO A 27 -4.42 -5.54 -0.80
N PRO A 28 -3.33 -6.27 -1.18
CA PRO A 28 -2.94 -6.38 -2.58
C PRO A 28 -4.01 -7.01 -3.48
N ALA A 29 -4.66 -8.06 -2.97
CA ALA A 29 -5.71 -8.75 -3.72
C ALA A 29 -6.99 -7.92 -3.83
N VAL A 30 -7.34 -7.17 -2.81
CA VAL A 30 -8.54 -6.31 -2.79
C VAL A 30 -8.47 -5.24 -3.87
N GLY A 31 -7.29 -4.61 -4.06
CA GLY A 31 -7.10 -3.62 -5.10
C GLY A 31 -7.17 -4.18 -6.53
N ILE A 32 -6.81 -5.44 -6.74
CA ILE A 32 -6.77 -6.10 -8.05
C ILE A 32 -8.09 -6.78 -8.37
N ILE A 33 -8.69 -7.48 -7.41
CA ILE A 33 -9.84 -8.36 -7.63
C ILE A 33 -11.15 -7.69 -7.23
N GLY A 34 -11.12 -6.74 -6.29
CA GLY A 34 -12.29 -6.05 -5.75
C GLY A 34 -12.57 -4.70 -6.41
N LYS A 35 -13.77 -4.18 -6.15
CA LYS A 35 -14.18 -2.83 -6.54
C LYS A 35 -13.64 -1.74 -5.60
N SER A 36 -12.82 -2.10 -4.62
CA SER A 36 -12.27 -1.18 -3.63
C SER A 36 -11.34 -0.18 -4.29
N LYS A 37 -11.60 1.11 -4.08
CA LYS A 37 -10.84 2.21 -4.67
C LYS A 37 -9.80 2.79 -3.72
N ASP A 38 -9.99 2.62 -2.41
CA ASP A 38 -9.14 3.18 -1.38
C ASP A 38 -9.15 2.34 -0.11
N CYS A 39 -8.33 2.72 0.85
CA CYS A 39 -8.23 2.06 2.16
C CYS A 39 -9.52 2.22 2.98
N LEU A 40 -10.31 3.27 2.73
CA LEU A 40 -11.50 3.62 3.51
C LEU A 40 -12.69 2.70 3.24
N VAL A 41 -12.62 1.87 2.20
CA VAL A 41 -13.63 0.81 1.99
C VAL A 41 -13.66 -0.18 3.16
N CYS A 42 -12.50 -0.41 3.80
CA CYS A 42 -12.36 -1.35 4.91
C CYS A 42 -11.98 -0.67 6.23
N HIS A 43 -11.32 0.48 6.18
CA HIS A 43 -10.85 1.21 7.36
C HIS A 43 -11.64 2.49 7.59
N VAL A 44 -11.71 2.90 8.85
CA VAL A 44 -12.34 4.16 9.25
C VAL A 44 -11.25 5.20 9.49
N ASN A 45 -11.36 6.34 8.82
CA ASN A 45 -10.46 7.48 9.04
C ASN A 45 -10.82 8.18 10.37
N TYR A 46 -10.53 7.51 11.46
CA TYR A 46 -10.81 7.96 12.81
C TYR A 46 -9.75 7.43 13.78
N GLY A 47 -8.57 7.95 13.67
CA GLY A 47 -7.43 7.55 14.49
C GLY A 47 -6.79 8.73 15.22
N PRO A 48 -5.77 8.47 16.04
CA PRO A 48 -5.10 9.49 16.85
C PRO A 48 -4.06 10.31 16.09
N TRP A 49 -3.79 10.01 14.82
CA TRP A 49 -2.71 10.62 14.03
C TRP A 49 -3.25 11.54 12.92
N GLN A 50 -4.16 12.44 13.26
CA GLN A 50 -4.75 13.36 12.28
C GLN A 50 -3.81 14.51 11.88
N ASP A 51 -2.78 14.76 12.68
CA ASP A 51 -1.78 15.80 12.48
C ASP A 51 -0.81 15.41 11.35
N GLU A 52 -1.07 15.94 10.18
CA GLU A 52 -0.26 15.69 8.98
C GLU A 52 1.18 16.18 9.15
N GLU A 53 1.37 17.27 9.88
CA GLU A 53 2.68 17.85 10.20
C GLU A 53 3.64 16.91 10.93
N ASN A 54 3.12 15.98 11.74
CA ASN A 54 3.91 14.97 12.44
C ASN A 54 3.95 13.63 11.69
N THR A 55 3.25 13.51 10.57
CA THR A 55 3.25 12.31 9.76
C THR A 55 4.38 12.36 8.73
N ILE A 56 5.12 11.27 8.63
CA ILE A 56 6.15 11.09 7.61
C ILE A 56 5.56 10.23 6.50
N ILE A 57 5.49 10.79 5.30
CA ILE A 57 5.26 10.06 4.06
C ILE A 57 6.25 10.64 3.08
N ASP A 58 7.30 9.90 2.76
CA ASP A 58 8.36 10.32 1.87
C ASP A 58 8.75 9.20 0.92
N ILE A 59 9.32 9.57 -0.22
CA ILE A 59 9.93 8.64 -1.16
C ILE A 59 11.34 9.13 -1.41
N LEU A 60 12.32 8.29 -1.06
CA LEU A 60 13.73 8.61 -1.20
C LEU A 60 14.33 7.83 -2.37
N ASP A 61 15.22 8.46 -3.09
CA ASP A 61 16.15 7.73 -3.93
C ASP A 61 16.97 6.76 -3.04
N LYS A 62 17.03 5.48 -3.44
CA LYS A 62 17.63 4.44 -2.60
C LYS A 62 19.11 4.65 -2.37
N GLU A 63 19.83 5.20 -3.34
CA GLU A 63 21.29 5.35 -3.29
C GLU A 63 21.69 6.64 -2.56
N THR A 64 21.11 7.75 -2.97
CA THR A 64 21.46 9.07 -2.45
C THR A 64 20.74 9.45 -1.15
N LYS A 65 19.69 8.73 -0.78
CA LYS A 65 18.77 9.03 0.35
C LYS A 65 18.08 10.40 0.24
N LYS A 66 18.15 11.05 -0.90
CA LYS A 66 17.47 12.32 -1.12
C LYS A 66 15.98 12.10 -1.38
N SER A 67 15.16 12.97 -0.81
CA SER A 67 13.72 12.99 -1.08
C SER A 67 13.44 13.32 -2.54
N LEU A 68 12.49 12.61 -3.13
CA LEU A 68 11.98 12.83 -4.48
C LEU A 68 10.73 13.74 -4.47
N MET A 69 10.42 14.34 -3.32
CA MET A 69 9.30 15.26 -3.17
C MET A 69 9.54 16.54 -3.95
N GLN A 70 8.53 16.96 -4.67
CA GLN A 70 8.50 18.22 -5.42
C GLN A 70 7.93 19.36 -4.56
N ALA A 71 8.11 20.59 -5.01
CA ALA A 71 7.62 21.79 -4.30
C ALA A 71 6.09 21.78 -4.12
N ASP A 72 5.35 21.09 -5.00
CA ASP A 72 3.90 20.95 -4.92
C ASP A 72 3.43 19.78 -4.02
N GLY A 73 4.36 19.09 -3.34
CA GLY A 73 4.06 17.97 -2.45
C GLY A 73 3.84 16.63 -3.16
N THR A 74 3.97 16.58 -4.49
CA THR A 74 3.98 15.33 -5.25
C THR A 74 5.37 14.71 -5.27
N PHE A 75 5.50 13.45 -5.66
CA PHE A 75 6.78 12.81 -5.91
C PHE A 75 7.04 12.66 -7.40
N MET A 76 8.29 12.82 -7.84
CA MET A 76 8.71 12.55 -9.21
C MET A 76 9.71 11.41 -9.23
N ILE A 77 9.39 10.35 -9.98
CA ILE A 77 10.30 9.21 -10.18
C ILE A 77 10.58 9.07 -11.67
N GLU A 78 11.81 9.34 -12.04
CA GLU A 78 12.30 9.19 -13.42
C GLU A 78 13.01 7.85 -13.56
N VAL A 79 12.66 7.07 -14.59
CA VAL A 79 13.22 5.73 -14.84
C VAL A 79 13.51 5.55 -16.31
N GLU A 80 14.72 5.08 -16.64
CA GLU A 80 15.08 4.70 -18.00
C GLU A 80 14.25 3.50 -18.47
N ARG A 81 13.81 3.55 -19.73
CA ARG A 81 13.04 2.48 -20.35
C ARG A 81 13.71 1.11 -20.19
N GLY A 82 12.96 0.13 -19.75
CA GLY A 82 13.43 -1.25 -19.53
C GLY A 82 14.30 -1.45 -18.29
N LYS A 83 14.78 -0.37 -17.63
CA LYS A 83 15.59 -0.49 -16.41
C LYS A 83 14.75 -0.53 -15.15
N ILE A 84 15.30 -1.13 -14.10
CA ILE A 84 14.65 -1.18 -12.77
C ILE A 84 15.25 -0.05 -11.92
N LYS A 85 14.38 0.79 -11.38
CA LYS A 85 14.73 1.74 -10.32
C LYS A 85 14.10 1.31 -9.01
N THR A 86 14.88 1.32 -7.94
CA THR A 86 14.37 1.07 -6.58
C THR A 86 14.46 2.35 -5.76
N VAL A 87 13.37 2.74 -5.15
CA VAL A 87 13.26 3.85 -4.22
C VAL A 87 12.85 3.33 -2.84
N LEU A 88 12.95 4.14 -1.80
CA LEU A 88 12.50 3.81 -0.44
C LEU A 88 11.26 4.63 -0.11
N THR A 89 10.14 3.97 0.09
CA THR A 89 8.93 4.61 0.63
C THR A 89 9.01 4.60 2.14
N VAL A 90 9.10 5.78 2.75
CA VAL A 90 9.25 5.98 4.19
C VAL A 90 7.94 6.46 4.77
N ILE A 91 7.40 5.73 5.74
CA ILE A 91 6.09 6.01 6.32
C ILE A 91 6.18 5.91 7.84
N GLY A 92 5.63 6.90 8.53
CA GLY A 92 5.56 6.84 9.99
C GLY A 92 5.35 8.21 10.65
N ARG A 93 6.00 8.40 11.79
CA ARG A 93 5.81 9.55 12.66
C ARG A 93 7.13 10.19 13.02
N LYS A 94 7.17 11.52 13.10
CA LYS A 94 8.36 12.31 13.45
C LYS A 94 8.87 11.99 14.84
N LYS A 95 10.14 12.29 15.07
CA LYS A 95 10.78 12.25 16.39
C LYS A 95 9.99 13.12 17.37
N GLY A 96 9.80 12.60 18.59
CA GLY A 96 9.10 13.34 19.66
C GLY A 96 7.59 13.15 19.68
N ASP A 97 7.00 12.48 18.67
CA ASP A 97 5.60 12.10 18.74
C ASP A 97 5.35 11.15 19.92
N LYS A 98 4.48 11.58 20.85
CA LYS A 98 4.15 10.83 22.07
C LYS A 98 3.15 9.70 21.80
N ALA A 99 2.49 9.70 20.66
CA ALA A 99 1.56 8.63 20.30
C ALA A 99 2.28 7.28 20.20
N GLY A 100 1.56 6.21 20.48
CA GLY A 100 2.08 4.84 20.29
C GLY A 100 2.54 4.63 18.85
N ALA A 101 3.46 3.68 18.66
CA ALA A 101 3.90 3.33 17.31
C ALA A 101 2.71 2.79 16.49
N PRO A 102 2.39 3.37 15.32
CA PRO A 102 1.30 2.90 14.51
C PRO A 102 1.65 1.61 13.78
N TYR A 103 0.63 0.83 13.44
CA TYR A 103 0.71 -0.10 12.33
C TYR A 103 0.56 0.68 11.03
N ARG A 104 1.26 0.25 9.99
CA ARG A 104 1.28 0.89 8.70
C ARG A 104 0.73 -0.03 7.62
N ASN A 105 -0.18 0.51 6.82
CA ASN A 105 -0.56 -0.02 5.53
C ASN A 105 -0.22 1.00 4.46
N ALA A 106 0.39 0.57 3.38
CA ALA A 106 0.61 1.39 2.21
C ALA A 106 0.10 0.66 0.96
N TRP A 107 -0.50 1.39 0.06
CA TRP A 107 -1.07 0.87 -1.16
C TRP A 107 -0.88 1.85 -2.31
N LEU A 108 -0.50 1.34 -3.46
CA LEU A 108 -0.46 2.09 -4.71
C LEU A 108 -1.73 1.85 -5.51
N TYR A 109 -2.31 2.94 -5.96
CA TYR A 109 -3.54 2.91 -6.71
C TYR A 109 -3.43 3.80 -7.96
N VAL A 110 -4.05 3.37 -9.05
CA VAL A 110 -4.26 4.17 -10.25
C VAL A 110 -5.76 4.28 -10.46
N ASP A 111 -6.24 5.52 -10.61
CA ASP A 111 -7.64 5.74 -10.92
C ASP A 111 -8.00 5.08 -12.26
N PRO A 112 -8.95 4.12 -12.28
CA PRO A 112 -9.35 3.45 -13.50
C PRO A 112 -9.86 4.39 -14.59
N GLN A 113 -10.36 5.56 -14.23
CA GLN A 113 -10.84 6.57 -15.21
C GLN A 113 -9.70 7.19 -15.99
N ARG A 114 -8.47 7.15 -15.46
CA ARG A 114 -7.26 7.61 -16.14
C ARG A 114 -6.61 6.54 -17.00
N ILE A 115 -7.01 5.28 -16.81
CA ILE A 115 -6.51 4.14 -17.59
C ILE A 115 -7.44 3.96 -18.79
N LYS A 116 -7.00 4.36 -19.98
CA LYS A 116 -7.77 4.24 -21.24
C LYS A 116 -7.92 2.81 -21.76
N SER A 117 -7.42 1.80 -21.07
CA SER A 117 -7.46 0.42 -21.51
C SER A 117 -8.32 -0.45 -20.59
N ASN A 118 -8.86 -1.54 -21.14
CA ASN A 118 -9.51 -2.63 -20.41
C ASN A 118 -8.52 -3.42 -19.53
N SER A 119 -7.44 -2.80 -19.10
CA SER A 119 -6.44 -3.40 -18.24
C SER A 119 -7.07 -3.81 -16.92
N MET A 120 -6.94 -5.08 -16.56
CA MET A 120 -7.31 -5.60 -15.24
C MET A 120 -6.32 -5.14 -14.16
N SER A 121 -5.22 -4.50 -14.55
CA SER A 121 -4.22 -3.96 -13.66
C SER A 121 -4.63 -2.57 -13.17
N LYS A 122 -4.59 -2.37 -11.86
CA LYS A 122 -4.74 -1.05 -11.22
C LYS A 122 -3.42 -0.29 -11.13
N PHE A 123 -2.40 -0.74 -11.83
CA PHE A 123 -1.12 -0.07 -11.96
C PHE A 123 -1.05 0.72 -13.27
N ALA A 124 -0.13 1.67 -13.35
CA ALA A 124 0.09 2.46 -14.55
C ALA A 124 0.37 1.53 -15.75
N PRO A 125 -0.34 1.68 -16.88
CA PRO A 125 -0.15 0.83 -18.04
C PRO A 125 1.29 0.86 -18.54
N GLY A 126 1.83 -0.31 -18.86
CA GLY A 126 3.22 -0.47 -19.29
C GLY A 126 4.26 -0.43 -18.18
N TRP A 127 3.86 -0.14 -16.93
CA TRP A 127 4.75 -0.12 -15.78
C TRP A 127 4.59 -1.37 -14.93
N SER A 128 5.72 -1.94 -14.52
CA SER A 128 5.79 -2.91 -13.44
C SER A 128 6.16 -2.19 -12.15
N VAL A 129 5.31 -2.27 -11.13
CA VAL A 129 5.53 -1.62 -9.84
C VAL A 129 5.39 -2.65 -8.73
N ASN A 130 6.38 -2.72 -7.85
CA ASN A 130 6.37 -3.57 -6.68
C ASN A 130 6.60 -2.73 -5.41
N LEU A 131 5.55 -2.53 -4.63
CA LEU A 131 5.63 -2.01 -3.27
C LEU A 131 5.27 -3.14 -2.32
N PRO A 132 6.20 -3.62 -1.49
CA PRO A 132 5.89 -4.64 -0.48
C PRO A 132 4.87 -4.08 0.49
N MET A 133 3.67 -4.66 0.46
CA MET A 133 2.59 -4.27 1.35
C MET A 133 2.56 -5.20 2.55
N ALA A 134 2.66 -4.63 3.73
CA ALA A 134 2.50 -5.37 4.96
C ALA A 134 1.89 -4.49 6.05
N CYS A 135 0.96 -5.06 6.82
CA CYS A 135 0.56 -4.49 8.09
C CYS A 135 1.65 -4.83 9.11
N ARG A 136 2.41 -3.84 9.55
CA ARG A 136 3.37 -4.03 10.63
C ARG A 136 3.56 -2.76 11.45
N VAL A 137 3.99 -2.94 12.68
CA VAL A 137 4.41 -1.84 13.56
C VAL A 137 5.63 -1.15 12.92
N VAL A 138 5.65 0.16 12.92
CA VAL A 138 6.82 0.93 12.51
C VAL A 138 7.96 0.73 13.51
N GLY A 139 9.20 0.74 13.03
CA GLY A 139 10.36 0.49 13.89
C GLY A 139 11.68 0.36 13.13
N ASP A 140 11.69 0.64 11.84
CA ASP A 140 12.92 0.61 11.05
C ASP A 140 13.84 1.78 11.44
N LYS A 141 15.14 1.58 11.25
CA LYS A 141 16.16 2.62 11.38
C LYS A 141 16.61 3.03 9.99
N LEU A 142 16.67 4.33 9.75
CA LEU A 142 17.14 4.91 8.50
C LEU A 142 17.91 6.18 8.81
N GLU A 143 19.03 6.37 8.14
CA GLU A 143 19.83 7.60 8.19
C GLU A 143 18.97 8.81 7.79
N GLY A 144 19.07 9.91 8.57
CA GLY A 144 18.25 11.10 8.42
C GLY A 144 16.87 11.04 9.13
N TYR A 145 16.53 9.88 9.73
CA TYR A 145 15.26 9.68 10.45
C TYR A 145 15.48 9.19 11.88
N GLU A 146 16.60 9.58 12.51
CA GLU A 146 16.97 9.13 13.83
C GLU A 146 15.92 9.53 14.88
N GLY A 147 15.44 8.54 15.62
CA GLY A 147 14.41 8.70 16.65
C GLY A 147 12.98 8.84 16.11
N ALA A 148 12.77 8.86 14.80
CA ALA A 148 11.44 8.76 14.22
C ALA A 148 10.90 7.32 14.31
N LYS A 149 9.58 7.18 14.30
CA LYS A 149 8.88 5.89 14.28
C LYS A 149 8.47 5.58 12.85
N ILE A 150 9.36 4.99 12.06
CA ILE A 150 9.17 4.79 10.63
C ILE A 150 9.21 3.33 10.20
N THR A 151 8.67 3.08 9.02
CA THR A 151 8.94 1.91 8.19
C THR A 151 9.50 2.38 6.85
N ALA A 152 10.62 1.82 6.42
CA ALA A 152 11.20 2.05 5.10
C ALA A 152 10.93 0.82 4.22
N LEU A 153 10.26 1.01 3.10
CA LEU A 153 9.89 -0.04 2.17
C LEU A 153 10.57 0.19 0.82
N PRO A 154 11.31 -0.78 0.31
CA PRO A 154 11.78 -0.71 -1.06
C PRO A 154 10.58 -0.78 -2.01
N MET A 155 10.50 0.15 -2.93
CA MET A 155 9.56 0.14 -4.06
C MET A 155 10.37 0.08 -5.34
N SER A 156 10.11 -0.94 -6.16
CA SER A 156 10.78 -1.12 -7.44
C SER A 156 9.84 -0.80 -8.59
N LEU A 157 10.32 -0.02 -9.56
CA LEU A 157 9.57 0.40 -10.73
C LEU A 157 10.38 0.07 -11.99
N ARG A 158 9.67 -0.39 -13.03
CA ARG A 158 10.27 -0.66 -14.34
C ARG A 158 9.29 -0.26 -15.43
N PRO A 159 9.61 0.73 -16.30
CA PRO A 159 8.86 0.96 -17.52
C PRO A 159 9.17 -0.13 -18.54
N GLY A 160 8.13 -0.72 -19.13
CA GLY A 160 8.22 -1.59 -20.30
C GLY A 160 8.33 -0.78 -21.59
N ASP A 161 8.31 -1.48 -22.73
CA ASP A 161 8.50 -0.87 -24.05
C ASP A 161 7.37 0.09 -24.43
N ASP A 162 6.15 -0.17 -23.94
CA ASP A 162 4.95 0.62 -24.19
C ASP A 162 4.61 1.62 -23.08
N ALA A 163 5.45 1.69 -22.03
CA ALA A 163 5.20 2.60 -20.93
C ALA A 163 5.28 4.06 -21.36
N GLN A 164 4.39 4.86 -20.85
CA GLN A 164 4.36 6.31 -20.97
C GLN A 164 4.43 6.96 -19.60
N ASP A 165 4.62 8.27 -19.55
CA ASP A 165 4.49 9.03 -18.32
C ASP A 165 3.13 8.76 -17.68
N ALA A 166 3.11 8.58 -16.36
CA ALA A 166 1.94 8.15 -15.64
C ALA A 166 1.89 8.73 -14.22
N GLU A 167 0.73 8.57 -13.58
CA GLU A 167 0.55 8.93 -12.18
C GLU A 167 0.08 7.71 -11.38
N LEU A 168 0.62 7.58 -10.17
CA LEU A 168 0.15 6.65 -9.15
C LEU A 168 -0.35 7.43 -7.93
N GLN A 169 -1.32 6.87 -7.25
CA GLN A 169 -1.75 7.35 -5.94
C GLN A 169 -1.16 6.42 -4.86
N LEU A 170 -0.29 6.97 -4.02
CA LEU A 170 0.17 6.31 -2.82
C LEU A 170 -0.85 6.54 -1.71
N GLN A 171 -1.50 5.48 -1.28
CA GLN A 171 -2.43 5.49 -0.16
C GLN A 171 -1.75 4.91 1.07
N VAL A 172 -1.81 5.64 2.18
CA VAL A 172 -1.21 5.25 3.45
C VAL A 172 -2.27 5.25 4.53
N MET A 173 -2.35 4.16 5.27
CA MET A 173 -3.18 4.05 6.45
C MET A 173 -2.31 3.78 7.67
N LEU A 174 -2.35 4.64 8.66
CA LEU A 174 -1.76 4.44 9.97
C LEU A 174 -2.84 3.92 10.91
N THR A 175 -2.70 2.71 11.44
CA THR A 175 -3.72 2.06 12.26
C THR A 175 -3.25 1.82 13.69
N LYS A 176 -4.19 1.73 14.63
CA LYS A 176 -3.91 1.57 16.06
C LYS A 176 -3.58 0.12 16.47
N GLY A 177 -3.92 -0.87 15.67
CA GLY A 177 -3.71 -2.27 16.02
C GLY A 177 -3.72 -3.20 14.81
N GLU A 178 -3.40 -4.46 15.03
CA GLU A 178 -3.54 -5.52 14.03
C GLU A 178 -4.99 -5.98 13.93
N SER A 179 -5.54 -6.03 12.74
CA SER A 179 -6.89 -6.55 12.48
C SER A 179 -7.04 -8.05 12.78
N VAL A 180 -5.94 -8.78 12.99
CA VAL A 180 -5.90 -10.24 12.99
C VAL A 180 -5.88 -10.87 14.39
N LYS A 181 -5.57 -10.13 15.46
CA LYS A 181 -5.44 -10.69 16.82
C LYS A 181 -6.51 -10.20 17.79
N GLY A 182 -7.74 -10.67 17.61
CA GLY A 182 -8.78 -10.53 18.62
C GLY A 182 -9.37 -9.14 18.88
N LYS A 183 -8.81 -8.10 18.25
CA LYS A 183 -9.26 -6.71 18.35
C LYS A 183 -9.48 -6.07 16.97
N ALA A 184 -10.18 -6.78 16.11
CA ALA A 184 -10.46 -6.35 14.72
C ALA A 184 -10.95 -4.89 14.61
N LYS A 185 -11.78 -4.45 15.55
CA LYS A 185 -12.28 -3.05 15.59
C LYS A 185 -11.20 -2.01 15.82
N GLU A 186 -10.11 -2.32 16.52
CA GLU A 186 -9.00 -1.39 16.73
C GLU A 186 -8.12 -1.30 15.47
N GLY A 187 -7.88 -2.42 14.81
CA GLY A 187 -7.13 -2.45 13.54
C GLY A 187 -7.84 -1.77 12.38
N MET A 188 -9.16 -1.59 12.46
CA MET A 188 -9.94 -0.89 11.44
C MET A 188 -9.95 0.63 11.61
N LYS A 189 -9.50 1.14 12.77
CA LYS A 189 -9.41 2.58 13.04
C LYS A 189 -8.00 3.07 12.69
N GLY A 190 -7.93 4.16 11.94
CA GLY A 190 -6.65 4.73 11.55
C GLY A 190 -6.78 6.12 10.97
N ASN A 191 -5.67 6.65 10.46
CA ASN A 191 -5.68 7.88 9.69
C ASN A 191 -5.18 7.62 8.28
N TYR A 192 -5.91 8.16 7.32
CA TYR A 192 -5.72 7.96 5.90
C TYR A 192 -5.05 9.17 5.28
N PHE A 193 -4.05 8.91 4.45
CA PHE A 193 -3.27 9.91 3.74
C PHE A 193 -3.09 9.49 2.28
N GLU A 194 -3.04 10.45 1.39
CA GLU A 194 -2.77 10.23 -0.04
C GLU A 194 -1.61 11.09 -0.51
N ARG A 195 -0.83 10.57 -1.47
CA ARG A 195 0.21 11.30 -2.19
C ARG A 195 0.21 10.90 -3.65
N VAL A 196 0.45 11.85 -4.52
CA VAL A 196 0.61 11.60 -5.95
C VAL A 196 2.07 11.30 -6.25
N ILE A 197 2.31 10.23 -7.02
CA ILE A 197 3.61 9.88 -7.58
C ILE A 197 3.52 10.02 -9.08
N ARG A 198 4.30 10.94 -9.64
CA ARG A 198 4.48 11.09 -11.09
C ARG A 198 5.60 10.20 -11.55
N LEU A 199 5.32 9.38 -12.53
CA LEU A 199 6.29 8.49 -13.18
C LEU A 199 6.67 9.10 -14.52
N LYS A 200 7.97 9.22 -14.78
CA LYS A 200 8.50 9.72 -16.04
C LYS A 200 9.41 8.68 -16.66
N VAL A 201 9.16 8.37 -17.93
CA VAL A 201 10.02 7.49 -18.72
C VAL A 201 11.13 8.31 -19.34
N LEU A 202 12.37 7.86 -19.14
CA LEU A 202 13.54 8.37 -19.84
C LEU A 202 13.88 7.41 -20.98
N GLU A 203 14.22 7.95 -22.16
CA GLU A 203 14.63 7.17 -23.33
C GLU A 203 16.10 6.78 -23.25
#